data_171b325ca62c9017005c0065d022f747
#
_entry.id   171b325ca62c9017005c0065d022f747
#
_cell.length_a   1.000
_cell.length_b   1.000
_cell.length_c   1.000
_cell.angle_alpha   90.00
_cell.angle_beta   90.00
_cell.angle_gamma   90.00
#
_symmetry.space_group_name_H-M   'P 1'
#
loop_
_entity.id
_entity.type
_entity.pdbx_description
1 polymer ?
#
loop_
_entity_poly.entity_id
_entity_poly.type
_entity_poly.pdbx_seq_one_letter_code
_entity_poly.pdbx_strand_id
1 'polypeptide(L)'
;IKKTFIYLKKTKIIQKIGISIYDKKSINKIKYFDCVDIIQLPINLIDRKFIKKRTINFFKKNKIKIQARSIFLQGLLLDNVSNLKSNKFKRNLTLIKFDEWVKKNKTTSLKACVAFIKNLNYLDSFVIGAENCSQVREIIHLLKSKKKYNYPKNIYTSDKKITDPRTWVN
;
A
#
# COMPACT_ATOMS: atom_id res chain seq x y z
N ILE A 1 -17.11 11.89 17.81
CA ILE A 1 -16.26 10.78 17.32
C ILE A 1 -15.01 10.61 18.21
N LYS A 2 -14.13 11.64 18.41
CA LYS A 2 -12.93 11.52 19.26
C LYS A 2 -13.27 11.08 20.69
N LYS A 3 -14.22 11.77 21.35
CA LYS A 3 -14.69 11.44 22.71
C LYS A 3 -15.20 9.99 22.79
N THR A 4 -15.96 9.53 21.81
CA THR A 4 -16.48 8.15 21.76
C THR A 4 -15.35 7.12 21.67
N PHE A 5 -14.36 7.33 20.80
CA PHE A 5 -13.21 6.42 20.69
C PHE A 5 -12.38 6.37 21.96
N ILE A 6 -12.16 7.52 22.61
CA ILE A 6 -11.45 7.57 23.89
C ILE A 6 -12.22 6.80 24.99
N TYR A 7 -13.55 6.97 25.03
CA TYR A 7 -14.41 6.22 25.96
C TYR A 7 -14.31 4.71 25.74
N LEU A 8 -14.49 4.24 24.49
CA LEU A 8 -14.40 2.82 24.14
C LEU A 8 -13.02 2.21 24.48
N LYS A 9 -11.96 2.99 24.34
CA LYS A 9 -10.61 2.55 24.71
C LYS A 9 -10.43 2.49 26.24
N LYS A 10 -10.95 3.48 26.98
CA LYS A 10 -10.91 3.49 28.44
C LYS A 10 -11.71 2.33 29.04
N THR A 11 -12.86 2.00 28.47
CA THR A 11 -13.69 0.86 28.90
C THR A 11 -13.16 -0.49 28.42
N LYS A 12 -12.01 -0.53 27.72
CA LYS A 12 -11.38 -1.73 27.17
C LYS A 12 -12.23 -2.49 26.12
N ILE A 13 -13.30 -1.88 25.60
CA ILE A 13 -14.12 -2.45 24.51
C ILE A 13 -13.28 -2.53 23.24
N ILE A 14 -12.41 -1.54 23.00
CA ILE A 14 -11.43 -1.56 21.91
C ILE A 14 -10.01 -1.40 22.47
N GLN A 15 -9.04 -2.04 21.82
CA GLN A 15 -7.64 -1.94 22.19
C GLN A 15 -6.91 -0.80 21.48
N LYS A 16 -7.23 -0.59 20.20
CA LYS A 16 -6.53 0.37 19.33
C LYS A 16 -7.51 1.12 18.44
N ILE A 17 -7.14 2.36 18.13
CA ILE A 17 -7.88 3.23 17.22
C ILE A 17 -7.05 3.40 15.94
N GLY A 18 -7.63 3.14 14.78
CA GLY A 18 -6.98 3.32 13.50
C GLY A 18 -7.74 4.26 12.58
N ILE A 19 -7.02 4.94 11.69
CA ILE A 19 -7.58 5.79 10.65
C ILE A 19 -6.99 5.39 9.30
N SER A 20 -7.87 5.21 8.30
CA SER A 20 -7.44 5.01 6.91
C SER A 20 -7.47 6.33 6.16
N ILE A 21 -6.37 6.70 5.49
CA ILE A 21 -6.26 7.93 4.71
C ILE A 21 -5.84 7.65 3.28
N TYR A 22 -6.20 8.56 2.37
CA TYR A 22 -5.91 8.47 0.94
C TYR A 22 -4.95 9.55 0.45
N ASP A 23 -4.87 10.69 1.16
CA ASP A 23 -4.07 11.84 0.74
C ASP A 23 -3.19 12.37 1.88
N LYS A 24 -2.17 13.16 1.49
CA LYS A 24 -1.23 13.74 2.46
C LYS A 24 -1.83 14.87 3.29
N LYS A 25 -2.86 15.56 2.79
CA LYS A 25 -3.51 16.66 3.53
C LYS A 25 -4.16 16.12 4.81
N SER A 26 -4.67 14.88 4.75
CA SER A 26 -5.25 14.18 5.90
C SER A 26 -4.24 13.95 7.04
N ILE A 27 -2.93 13.88 6.76
CA ILE A 27 -1.89 13.76 7.80
C ILE A 27 -1.91 14.95 8.76
N ASN A 28 -2.13 16.16 8.24
CA ASN A 28 -2.20 17.34 9.08
C ASN A 28 -3.38 17.30 10.06
N LYS A 29 -4.50 16.68 9.65
CA LYS A 29 -5.66 16.49 10.52
C LYS A 29 -5.39 15.47 11.63
N ILE A 30 -4.55 14.47 11.39
CA ILE A 30 -4.20 13.44 12.39
C ILE A 30 -3.48 14.05 13.58
N LYS A 31 -2.73 15.14 13.41
CA LYS A 31 -2.08 15.84 14.53
C LYS A 31 -3.05 16.29 15.64
N TYR A 32 -4.33 16.47 15.28
CA TYR A 32 -5.39 16.82 16.23
C TYR A 32 -6.07 15.59 16.87
N PHE A 33 -5.66 14.36 16.48
CA PHE A 33 -6.20 13.10 17.00
C PHE A 33 -5.10 12.35 17.75
N ASP A 34 -4.82 12.78 18.96
CA ASP A 34 -3.83 12.19 19.87
C ASP A 34 -4.15 10.75 20.32
N CYS A 35 -5.37 10.26 20.00
CA CYS A 35 -5.82 8.91 20.33
C CYS A 35 -5.57 7.87 19.24
N VAL A 36 -4.95 8.23 18.12
CA VAL A 36 -4.71 7.30 16.98
C VAL A 36 -3.50 6.43 17.25
N ASP A 37 -3.70 5.12 17.25
CA ASP A 37 -2.65 4.11 17.42
C ASP A 37 -2.11 3.59 16.07
N ILE A 38 -2.97 3.55 15.04
CA ILE A 38 -2.65 2.94 13.74
C ILE A 38 -3.08 3.87 12.61
N ILE A 39 -2.20 4.06 11.65
CA ILE A 39 -2.53 4.72 10.39
C ILE A 39 -2.48 3.72 9.25
N GLN A 40 -3.57 3.63 8.47
CA GLN A 40 -3.63 2.77 7.30
C GLN A 40 -3.46 3.61 6.03
N LEU A 41 -2.47 3.25 5.22
CA LEU A 41 -2.01 4.01 4.06
C LEU A 41 -2.04 3.16 2.78
N PRO A 42 -2.47 3.69 1.62
CA PRO A 42 -2.20 3.03 0.36
C PRO A 42 -0.70 3.13 0.06
N ILE A 43 -0.05 1.98 0.01
CA ILE A 43 1.37 1.85 -0.32
C ILE A 43 1.54 0.64 -1.23
N ASN A 44 2.06 0.86 -2.41
CA ASN A 44 2.42 -0.20 -3.34
C ASN A 44 3.60 0.24 -4.22
N LEU A 45 4.00 -0.63 -5.12
CA LEU A 45 5.19 -0.46 -5.92
C LEU A 45 5.14 0.80 -6.79
N ILE A 46 3.97 1.19 -7.30
CA ILE A 46 3.79 2.40 -8.12
C ILE A 46 3.24 3.61 -7.36
N ASP A 47 2.60 3.41 -6.18
CA ASP A 47 2.15 4.50 -5.31
C ASP A 47 3.02 4.60 -4.06
N ARG A 48 4.01 5.48 -4.10
CA ARG A 48 4.99 5.68 -3.03
C ARG A 48 4.82 7.02 -2.32
N LYS A 49 3.66 7.68 -2.45
CA LYS A 49 3.46 9.05 -1.93
C LYS A 49 3.66 9.17 -0.41
N PHE A 50 3.39 8.11 0.36
CA PHE A 50 3.51 8.13 1.82
C PHE A 50 4.85 7.66 2.37
N ILE A 51 5.75 7.10 1.54
CA ILE A 51 7.04 6.55 2.00
C ILE A 51 8.16 7.60 2.13
N LYS A 52 7.84 8.89 2.07
CA LYS A 52 8.82 9.97 2.32
C LYS A 52 9.29 9.92 3.78
N LYS A 53 10.61 10.01 3.99
CA LYS A 53 11.27 9.98 5.31
C LYS A 53 10.56 10.89 6.34
N ARG A 54 10.20 12.12 5.95
CA ARG A 54 9.47 13.06 6.83
C ARG A 54 8.14 12.51 7.33
N THR A 55 7.36 11.85 6.46
CA THR A 55 6.06 11.25 6.81
C THR A 55 6.23 10.08 7.77
N ILE A 56 7.17 9.20 7.46
CA ILE A 56 7.47 8.03 8.31
C ILE A 56 7.97 8.46 9.69
N ASN A 57 8.90 9.42 9.74
CA ASN A 57 9.43 9.94 11.00
C ASN A 57 8.33 10.61 11.84
N PHE A 58 7.36 11.29 11.22
CA PHE A 58 6.21 11.85 11.94
C PHE A 58 5.41 10.76 12.66
N PHE A 59 5.06 9.66 11.98
CA PHE A 59 4.31 8.57 12.59
C PHE A 59 5.13 7.87 13.69
N LYS A 60 6.41 7.58 13.43
CA LYS A 60 7.29 6.96 14.43
C LYS A 60 7.45 7.82 15.68
N LYS A 61 7.69 9.14 15.53
CA LYS A 61 7.80 10.07 16.67
C LYS A 61 6.54 10.09 17.53
N ASN A 62 5.37 9.95 16.90
CA ASN A 62 4.08 9.92 17.60
C ASN A 62 3.63 8.50 18.01
N LYS A 63 4.50 7.48 17.90
CA LYS A 63 4.22 6.08 18.23
C LYS A 63 3.01 5.50 17.46
N ILE A 64 2.69 6.05 16.29
CA ILE A 64 1.61 5.61 15.42
C ILE A 64 2.13 4.49 14.53
N LYS A 65 1.52 3.31 14.61
CA LYS A 65 1.84 2.15 13.76
C LYS A 65 1.38 2.38 12.33
N ILE A 66 2.18 1.92 11.37
CA ILE A 66 1.91 2.10 9.95
C ILE A 66 1.47 0.76 9.36
N GLN A 67 0.22 0.72 8.87
CA GLN A 67 -0.33 -0.40 8.14
C GLN A 67 -0.48 -0.05 6.65
N ALA A 68 0.11 -0.84 5.76
CA ALA A 68 -0.07 -0.69 4.33
C ALA A 68 -1.31 -1.43 3.84
N ARG A 69 -2.04 -0.83 2.88
CA ARG A 69 -3.11 -1.45 2.11
C ARG A 69 -2.93 -1.20 0.62
N SER A 70 -3.80 -1.79 -0.19
CA SER A 70 -3.78 -1.66 -1.66
C SER A 70 -2.44 -2.07 -2.29
N ILE A 71 -1.81 -3.10 -1.74
CA ILE A 71 -0.49 -3.58 -2.15
C ILE A 71 -0.49 -3.99 -3.61
N PHE A 72 -1.56 -4.63 -4.05
CA PHE A 72 -1.77 -5.08 -5.44
C PHE A 72 -2.66 -4.13 -6.25
N LEU A 73 -3.05 -2.99 -5.67
CA LEU A 73 -3.90 -1.98 -6.30
C LEU A 73 -5.16 -2.61 -6.93
N GLN A 74 -5.94 -3.32 -6.11
CA GLN A 74 -7.12 -4.10 -6.53
C GLN A 74 -6.84 -5.08 -7.70
N GLY A 75 -5.70 -5.73 -7.68
CA GLY A 75 -5.30 -6.69 -8.72
C GLY A 75 -4.61 -6.05 -9.93
N LEU A 76 -4.77 -4.74 -10.15
CA LEU A 76 -4.20 -4.05 -11.32
C LEU A 76 -2.70 -4.29 -11.52
N LEU A 77 -1.94 -4.47 -10.44
CA LEU A 77 -0.51 -4.73 -10.48
C LEU A 77 -0.16 -6.21 -10.67
N LEU A 78 -1.13 -7.12 -10.68
CA LEU A 78 -0.89 -8.56 -10.82
C LEU A 78 -1.01 -9.02 -12.27
N ASP A 79 -1.79 -8.30 -13.07
CA ASP A 79 -1.99 -8.61 -14.48
C ASP A 79 -0.91 -8.01 -15.38
N ASN A 80 -0.63 -8.69 -16.48
CA ASN A 80 0.13 -8.10 -17.57
C ASN A 80 -0.67 -6.98 -18.23
N VAL A 81 0.01 -5.92 -18.65
CA VAL A 81 -0.65 -4.75 -19.25
C VAL A 81 -1.50 -5.12 -20.47
N SER A 82 -1.07 -6.09 -21.26
CA SER A 82 -1.84 -6.61 -22.40
C SER A 82 -3.20 -7.20 -22.03
N ASN A 83 -3.33 -7.78 -20.84
CA ASN A 83 -4.52 -8.46 -20.36
C ASN A 83 -5.53 -7.53 -19.65
N LEU A 84 -5.14 -6.29 -19.37
CA LEU A 84 -6.02 -5.33 -18.71
C LEU A 84 -7.24 -5.03 -19.56
N LYS A 85 -8.44 -5.03 -18.96
CA LYS A 85 -9.70 -4.78 -19.67
C LYS A 85 -9.81 -3.34 -20.19
N SER A 86 -9.36 -2.36 -19.40
CA SER A 86 -9.48 -0.94 -19.74
C SER A 86 -8.33 -0.43 -20.60
N ASN A 87 -8.65 0.17 -21.74
CA ASN A 87 -7.69 0.84 -22.63
C ASN A 87 -6.91 1.96 -21.91
N LYS A 88 -7.52 2.63 -20.95
CA LYS A 88 -6.88 3.65 -20.11
C LYS A 88 -5.67 3.08 -19.36
N PHE A 89 -5.80 1.86 -18.83
CA PHE A 89 -4.70 1.20 -18.13
C PHE A 89 -3.69 0.59 -19.09
N LYS A 90 -4.12 0.01 -20.20
CA LYS A 90 -3.22 -0.53 -21.24
C LYS A 90 -2.24 0.52 -21.77
N ARG A 91 -2.67 1.77 -21.90
CA ARG A 91 -1.85 2.89 -22.42
C ARG A 91 -1.11 3.66 -21.32
N ASN A 92 -1.21 3.24 -20.07
CA ASN A 92 -0.54 3.95 -18.99
C ASN A 92 0.95 3.62 -18.94
N LEU A 93 1.78 4.64 -19.16
CA LEU A 93 3.25 4.49 -19.22
C LEU A 93 3.86 3.91 -17.95
N THR A 94 3.30 4.18 -16.77
CA THR A 94 3.82 3.63 -15.51
C THR A 94 3.59 2.12 -15.43
N LEU A 95 2.40 1.65 -15.85
CA LEU A 95 2.07 0.22 -15.87
C LEU A 95 2.89 -0.50 -16.94
N ILE A 96 3.05 0.08 -18.13
CA ILE A 96 3.90 -0.46 -19.20
C ILE A 96 5.33 -0.62 -18.69
N LYS A 97 5.93 0.43 -18.12
CA LYS A 97 7.29 0.36 -17.56
C LYS A 97 7.43 -0.64 -16.42
N PHE A 98 6.39 -0.83 -15.63
CA PHE A 98 6.40 -1.86 -14.59
C PHE A 98 6.40 -3.26 -15.20
N ASP A 99 5.55 -3.53 -16.20
CA ASP A 99 5.49 -4.81 -16.92
C ASP A 99 6.82 -5.14 -17.62
N GLU A 100 7.41 -4.17 -18.33
CA GLU A 100 8.73 -4.28 -18.93
C GLU A 100 9.82 -4.59 -17.89
N TRP A 101 9.77 -3.91 -16.74
CA TRP A 101 10.71 -4.16 -15.66
C TRP A 101 10.56 -5.56 -15.08
N VAL A 102 9.33 -6.06 -14.91
CA VAL A 102 9.05 -7.43 -14.46
C VAL A 102 9.66 -8.45 -15.42
N LYS A 103 9.45 -8.28 -16.72
CA LYS A 103 10.00 -9.14 -17.79
C LYS A 103 11.53 -9.10 -17.78
N LYS A 104 12.13 -7.92 -17.76
CA LYS A 104 13.60 -7.74 -17.74
C LYS A 104 14.26 -8.42 -16.54
N ASN A 105 13.59 -8.39 -15.37
CA ASN A 105 14.12 -9.00 -14.14
C ASN A 105 13.75 -10.49 -13.99
N LYS A 106 13.15 -11.12 -15.01
CA LYS A 106 12.74 -12.53 -15.01
C LYS A 106 11.98 -12.90 -13.73
N THR A 107 11.01 -12.08 -13.34
CA THR A 107 10.21 -12.24 -12.12
C THR A 107 8.72 -12.18 -12.45
N THR A 108 7.86 -12.28 -11.44
CA THR A 108 6.41 -12.07 -11.58
C THR A 108 6.00 -10.79 -10.87
N SER A 109 4.89 -10.20 -11.30
CA SER A 109 4.31 -9.01 -10.67
C SER A 109 4.01 -9.25 -9.19
N LEU A 110 3.49 -10.43 -8.84
CA LEU A 110 3.24 -10.82 -7.45
C LEU A 110 4.53 -10.83 -6.62
N LYS A 111 5.59 -11.50 -7.12
CA LYS A 111 6.91 -11.53 -6.44
C LYS A 111 7.48 -10.13 -6.25
N ALA A 112 7.38 -9.28 -7.27
CA ALA A 112 7.83 -7.90 -7.20
C ALA A 112 7.08 -7.10 -6.13
N CYS A 113 5.74 -7.15 -6.13
CA CYS A 113 4.91 -6.42 -5.17
C CYS A 113 5.14 -6.89 -3.72
N VAL A 114 5.19 -8.20 -3.49
CA VAL A 114 5.43 -8.77 -2.14
C VAL A 114 6.83 -8.40 -1.65
N ALA A 115 7.86 -8.55 -2.49
CA ALA A 115 9.22 -8.17 -2.12
C ALA A 115 9.36 -6.66 -1.83
N PHE A 116 8.64 -5.80 -2.58
CA PHE A 116 8.62 -4.37 -2.31
C PHE A 116 8.10 -4.07 -0.91
N ILE A 117 6.91 -4.55 -0.58
CA ILE A 117 6.26 -4.29 0.73
C ILE A 117 7.09 -4.86 1.87
N LYS A 118 7.56 -6.09 1.74
CA LYS A 118 8.37 -6.76 2.76
C LYS A 118 9.65 -6.00 3.11
N ASN A 119 10.26 -5.35 2.13
CA ASN A 119 11.51 -4.62 2.33
C ASN A 119 11.31 -3.20 2.92
N LEU A 120 10.07 -2.78 3.18
CA LEU A 120 9.76 -1.52 3.86
C LEU A 120 9.79 -1.72 5.38
N ASN A 121 10.97 -1.69 5.97
CA ASN A 121 11.24 -1.98 7.38
C ASN A 121 10.57 -1.03 8.39
N TYR A 122 9.87 -0.03 7.94
CA TYR A 122 9.08 0.89 8.77
C TYR A 122 7.60 0.53 8.85
N LEU A 123 7.15 -0.47 8.11
CA LEU A 123 5.78 -0.97 8.20
C LEU A 123 5.64 -1.91 9.38
N ASP A 124 4.59 -1.72 10.17
CA ASP A 124 4.22 -2.63 11.25
C ASP A 124 3.37 -3.80 10.75
N SER A 125 2.55 -3.55 9.73
CA SER A 125 1.69 -4.57 9.11
C SER A 125 1.23 -4.15 7.71
N PHE A 126 0.63 -5.09 6.99
CA PHE A 126 -0.05 -4.81 5.73
C PHE A 126 -1.28 -5.70 5.57
N VAL A 127 -2.23 -5.23 4.76
CA VAL A 127 -3.47 -5.94 4.44
C VAL A 127 -3.43 -6.39 2.99
N ILE A 128 -3.78 -7.65 2.78
CA ILE A 128 -3.97 -8.24 1.46
C ILE A 128 -5.40 -8.73 1.30
N GLY A 129 -5.92 -8.66 0.07
CA GLY A 129 -7.08 -9.42 -0.37
C GLY A 129 -6.60 -10.67 -1.12
N ALA A 130 -7.27 -11.79 -0.91
CA ALA A 130 -7.07 -13.01 -1.67
C ALA A 130 -8.42 -13.70 -1.86
N GLU A 131 -8.63 -14.31 -3.03
CA GLU A 131 -9.88 -14.97 -3.39
C GLU A 131 -9.95 -16.43 -2.94
N ASN A 132 -8.77 -17.03 -2.69
CA ASN A 132 -8.66 -18.42 -2.28
C ASN A 132 -7.41 -18.71 -1.44
N CYS A 133 -7.41 -19.88 -0.80
CA CYS A 133 -6.31 -20.32 0.07
C CYS A 133 -4.97 -20.49 -0.67
N SER A 134 -4.99 -20.83 -1.96
CA SER A 134 -3.77 -20.99 -2.75
C SER A 134 -3.01 -19.67 -2.87
N GLN A 135 -3.72 -18.58 -3.19
CA GLN A 135 -3.14 -17.24 -3.24
C GLN A 135 -2.53 -16.82 -1.89
N VAL A 136 -3.22 -17.11 -0.79
CA VAL A 136 -2.70 -16.82 0.56
C VAL A 136 -1.41 -17.59 0.82
N ARG A 137 -1.38 -18.89 0.52
CA ARG A 137 -0.19 -19.74 0.70
C ARG A 137 0.99 -19.25 -0.14
N GLU A 138 0.76 -18.87 -1.39
CA GLU A 138 1.79 -18.32 -2.27
C GLU A 138 2.37 -17.02 -1.69
N ILE A 139 1.53 -16.09 -1.24
CA ILE A 139 1.99 -14.84 -0.63
C ILE A 139 2.82 -15.12 0.63
N ILE A 140 2.37 -16.03 1.50
CA ILE A 140 3.11 -16.43 2.71
C ILE A 140 4.48 -17.03 2.35
N HIS A 141 4.52 -17.86 1.31
CA HIS A 141 5.79 -18.42 0.82
C HIS A 141 6.73 -17.32 0.34
N LEU A 142 6.22 -16.35 -0.46
CA LEU A 142 7.02 -15.23 -0.95
C LEU A 142 7.52 -14.29 0.17
N LEU A 143 6.79 -14.18 1.25
CA LEU A 143 7.23 -13.43 2.43
C LEU A 143 8.46 -14.05 3.12
N LYS A 144 8.69 -15.34 2.97
CA LYS A 144 9.90 -16.03 3.48
C LYS A 144 11.13 -15.79 2.58
N SER A 145 10.95 -15.41 1.33
CA SER A 145 12.04 -15.18 0.37
C SER A 145 12.95 -14.03 0.84
N LYS A 146 14.26 -14.20 0.72
CA LYS A 146 15.25 -13.14 1.00
C LYS A 146 15.52 -12.23 -0.21
N LYS A 147 14.83 -12.46 -1.33
CA LYS A 147 15.07 -11.73 -2.58
C LYS A 147 14.69 -10.25 -2.44
N LYS A 148 15.60 -9.38 -2.87
CA LYS A 148 15.40 -7.93 -2.98
C LYS A 148 15.52 -7.53 -4.44
N TYR A 149 14.79 -6.49 -4.81
CA TYR A 149 14.85 -5.92 -6.16
C TYR A 149 15.21 -4.43 -6.09
N ASN A 150 15.91 -3.98 -7.10
CA ASN A 150 16.12 -2.55 -7.30
C ASN A 150 15.02 -2.00 -8.22
N TYR A 151 14.15 -1.17 -7.66
CA TYR A 151 13.00 -0.63 -8.37
C TYR A 151 13.33 0.77 -8.92
N PRO A 152 13.29 0.97 -10.24
CA PRO A 152 13.62 2.26 -10.83
C PRO A 152 12.59 3.34 -10.45
N LYS A 153 13.02 4.58 -10.47
CA LYS A 153 12.15 5.72 -10.11
C LYS A 153 11.02 5.95 -11.11
N ASN A 154 11.22 5.58 -12.37
CA ASN A 154 10.26 5.81 -13.45
C ASN A 154 9.03 4.89 -13.44
N ILE A 155 8.98 3.88 -12.55
CA ILE A 155 7.77 3.08 -12.29
C ILE A 155 6.92 3.62 -11.14
N TYR A 156 7.25 4.79 -10.59
CA TYR A 156 6.45 5.50 -9.60
C TYR A 156 5.58 6.56 -10.27
N THR A 157 4.34 6.69 -9.79
CA THR A 157 3.44 7.76 -10.24
C THR A 157 2.69 8.39 -9.07
N SER A 158 2.35 9.67 -9.20
CA SER A 158 1.41 10.39 -8.33
C SER A 158 0.05 10.59 -8.98
N ASP A 159 -0.17 10.06 -10.18
CA ASP A 159 -1.43 10.16 -10.91
C ASP A 159 -2.54 9.41 -10.16
N LYS A 160 -3.51 10.16 -9.67
CA LYS A 160 -4.66 9.61 -8.94
C LYS A 160 -5.56 8.75 -9.82
N LYS A 161 -5.60 9.01 -11.14
CA LYS A 161 -6.37 8.19 -12.08
C LYS A 161 -5.91 6.73 -12.12
N ILE A 162 -4.71 6.46 -11.64
CA ILE A 162 -4.14 5.11 -11.54
C ILE A 162 -4.08 4.66 -10.08
N THR A 163 -3.59 5.52 -9.17
CA THR A 163 -3.29 5.14 -7.79
C THR A 163 -4.48 5.18 -6.84
N ASP A 164 -5.61 5.77 -7.25
CA ASP A 164 -6.82 5.85 -6.44
C ASP A 164 -7.99 5.11 -7.09
N PRO A 165 -8.30 3.87 -6.67
CA PRO A 165 -9.38 3.07 -7.25
C PRO A 165 -10.76 3.74 -7.21
N ARG A 166 -10.98 4.70 -6.33
CA ARG A 166 -12.23 5.45 -6.26
C ARG A 166 -12.49 6.31 -7.51
N THR A 167 -11.46 6.56 -8.30
CA THR A 167 -11.54 7.30 -9.57
C THR A 167 -11.73 6.38 -10.78
N TRP A 168 -11.81 5.06 -10.59
CA TRP A 168 -11.94 4.10 -11.67
C TRP A 168 -13.38 3.84 -12.08
N VAL A 169 -14.31 4.13 -11.21
CA VAL A 169 -15.75 4.00 -11.51
C VAL A 169 -16.15 5.13 -12.45
N ASN A 170 -16.68 4.78 -13.61
CA ASN A 170 -17.38 5.69 -14.52
C ASN A 170 -18.80 5.85 -14.06
#